data_57de6ec21e2909f81d5131d5976cfa8e
#
_entry.id   57de6ec21e2909f81d5131d5976cfa8e
#
_cell.length_a   1.000
_cell.length_b   1.000
_cell.length_c   1.000
_cell.angle_alpha   90.00
_cell.angle_beta   90.00
_cell.angle_gamma   90.00
#
_symmetry.space_group_name_H-M   'P 1'
#
loop_
_entity.id
_entity.type
_entity.pdbx_description
1 polymer ?
#
loop_
_entity_poly.entity_id
_entity_poly.type
_entity_poly.pdbx_seq_one_letter_code
_entity_poly.pdbx_strand_id
1 'polypeptide(L)'
;KVYQANGVPRCLGLALTNLSACIHLFIMSLMLYVAAPLVFNAKTPENPGAYFFCLAVYMAVSLGVASVIGLAVKDPAKTPMLSIAVFLPSTILSGIMFPTALLPKGLAILGRMFPAFWGYGIMTDSTCQPEKLLPLLAMFILAVFACILLLGKTDT
;
A
#
# COMPACT_ATOMS: atom_id res chain seq x y z
N LYS A 1 6.18 14.93 18.67
CA LYS A 1 6.46 15.97 19.68
C LYS A 1 6.56 17.36 19.06
N VAL A 2 7.21 17.56 17.91
CA VAL A 2 7.37 18.86 17.23
C VAL A 2 6.02 19.45 16.78
N TYR A 3 5.13 18.64 16.23
CA TYR A 3 3.81 19.09 15.77
C TYR A 3 2.88 19.54 16.91
N GLN A 4 3.00 18.93 18.09
CA GLN A 4 2.22 19.32 19.27
C GLN A 4 2.63 20.68 19.84
N ALA A 5 3.91 21.04 19.73
CA ALA A 5 4.41 22.34 20.17
C ALA A 5 3.83 23.51 19.34
N ASN A 6 3.41 23.25 18.11
CA ASN A 6 2.89 24.27 17.19
C ASN A 6 1.35 24.24 17.05
N GLY A 7 0.62 23.53 17.91
CA GLY A 7 -0.83 23.46 17.89
C GLY A 7 -1.44 22.74 16.66
N VAL A 8 -0.61 22.00 15.90
CA VAL A 8 -1.08 21.25 14.71
C VAL A 8 -1.67 19.92 15.15
N PRO A 9 -2.91 19.59 14.76
CA PRO A 9 -3.51 18.29 15.08
C PRO A 9 -2.68 17.16 14.46
N ARG A 10 -2.45 16.10 15.24
CA ARG A 10 -1.64 14.92 14.83
C ARG A 10 -2.17 14.28 13.56
N CYS A 11 -3.48 14.29 13.37
CA CYS A 11 -4.15 13.77 12.19
C CYS A 11 -3.69 14.51 10.92
N LEU A 12 -3.52 15.81 10.99
CA LEU A 12 -3.07 16.64 9.86
C LEU A 12 -1.60 16.37 9.53
N GLY A 13 -0.75 16.21 10.55
CA GLY A 13 0.64 15.79 10.35
C GLY A 13 0.77 14.42 9.68
N LEU A 14 -0.04 13.45 10.10
CA LEU A 14 -0.08 12.13 9.49
C LEU A 14 -0.57 12.18 8.03
N ALA A 15 -1.63 12.95 7.77
CA ALA A 15 -2.19 13.10 6.43
C ALA A 15 -1.19 13.75 5.47
N LEU A 16 -0.50 14.81 5.90
CA LEU A 16 0.54 15.48 5.10
C LEU A 16 1.73 14.56 4.81
N THR A 17 2.17 13.77 5.79
CA THR A 17 3.26 12.81 5.60
C THR A 17 2.86 11.73 4.59
N ASN A 18 1.66 11.19 4.69
CA ASN A 18 1.15 10.21 3.73
C ASN A 18 0.98 10.81 2.33
N LEU A 19 0.50 12.04 2.23
CA LEU A 19 0.36 12.74 0.95
C LEU A 19 1.73 12.96 0.30
N SER A 20 2.71 13.43 1.05
CA SER A 20 4.09 13.60 0.57
C SER A 20 4.69 12.27 0.10
N ALA A 21 4.52 11.19 0.87
CA ALA A 21 4.98 9.87 0.49
C ALA A 21 4.28 9.35 -0.78
N CYS A 22 2.97 9.59 -0.91
CA CYS A 22 2.20 9.21 -2.10
C CYS A 22 2.71 9.91 -3.36
N ILE A 23 2.95 11.23 -3.28
CA ILE A 23 3.50 12.02 -4.39
C ILE A 23 4.88 11.49 -4.79
N HIS A 24 5.75 11.23 -3.81
CA HIS A 24 7.09 10.72 -4.08
C HIS A 24 7.05 9.34 -4.76
N LEU A 25 6.25 8.42 -4.23
CA LEU A 25 6.07 7.09 -4.82
C LEU A 25 5.45 7.15 -6.22
N PHE A 26 4.53 8.08 -6.45
CA PHE A 26 3.92 8.26 -7.77
C PHE A 26 4.92 8.75 -8.81
N ILE A 27 5.77 9.71 -8.45
CA ILE A 27 6.85 10.20 -9.32
C ILE A 27 7.82 9.06 -9.64
N MET A 28 8.25 8.27 -8.64
CA MET A 28 9.13 7.13 -8.85
C MET A 28 8.50 6.06 -9.74
N SER A 29 7.21 5.80 -9.57
CA SER A 29 6.47 4.86 -10.41
C SER A 29 6.36 5.34 -11.86
N LEU A 30 6.18 6.64 -12.07
CA LEU A 30 6.16 7.24 -13.40
C LEU A 30 7.52 7.11 -14.08
N MET A 31 8.60 7.38 -13.34
CA MET A 31 9.97 7.20 -13.86
C MET A 31 10.24 5.74 -14.26
N LEU A 32 9.83 4.78 -13.41
CA LEU A 32 9.97 3.35 -13.72
C LEU A 32 9.12 2.93 -14.91
N TYR A 33 7.90 3.46 -15.03
CA TYR A 33 7.01 3.18 -16.16
C TYR A 33 7.63 3.60 -17.50
N VAL A 34 8.33 4.73 -17.53
CA VAL A 34 9.03 5.21 -18.73
C VAL A 34 10.34 4.44 -18.95
N ALA A 35 11.10 4.17 -17.90
CA ALA A 35 12.41 3.52 -18.00
C ALA A 35 12.31 2.02 -18.35
N ALA A 36 11.28 1.31 -17.87
CA ALA A 36 11.16 -0.13 -18.06
C ALA A 36 11.09 -0.56 -19.55
N PRO A 37 10.28 0.05 -20.42
CA PRO A 37 10.29 -0.30 -21.84
C PRO A 37 11.56 0.13 -22.56
N LEU A 38 12.17 1.25 -22.15
CA LEU A 38 13.38 1.77 -22.80
C LEU A 38 14.63 0.92 -22.50
N VAL A 39 14.76 0.43 -21.26
CA VAL A 39 15.95 -0.30 -20.80
C VAL A 39 15.78 -1.82 -20.96
N PHE A 40 14.59 -2.34 -20.69
CA PHE A 40 14.31 -3.78 -20.61
C PHE A 40 13.37 -4.30 -21.69
N ASN A 41 12.95 -3.46 -22.65
CA ASN A 41 11.91 -3.81 -23.63
C ASN A 41 10.66 -4.42 -22.98
N ALA A 42 10.31 -3.96 -21.77
CA ALA A 42 9.16 -4.45 -21.04
C ALA A 42 7.85 -4.04 -21.75
N LYS A 43 6.87 -4.95 -21.74
CA LYS A 43 5.55 -4.63 -22.29
C LYS A 43 4.85 -3.63 -21.38
N THR A 44 4.42 -2.52 -21.96
CA THR A 44 3.60 -1.53 -21.26
C THR A 44 2.15 -2.01 -21.15
N PRO A 45 1.42 -1.66 -20.08
CA PRO A 45 0.00 -1.91 -19.98
C PRO A 45 -0.78 -1.25 -21.13
N GLU A 46 -1.77 -1.96 -21.67
CA GLU A 46 -2.59 -1.46 -22.79
C GLU A 46 -3.36 -0.17 -22.43
N ASN A 47 -3.78 -0.04 -21.17
CA ASN A 47 -4.50 1.12 -20.64
C ASN A 47 -3.70 1.80 -19.53
N PRO A 48 -2.82 2.78 -19.83
CA PRO A 48 -2.00 3.44 -18.83
C PRO A 48 -2.82 4.20 -17.79
N GLY A 49 -3.97 4.80 -18.18
CA GLY A 49 -4.84 5.51 -17.26
C GLY A 49 -5.44 4.60 -16.18
N ALA A 50 -5.93 3.43 -16.55
CA ALA A 50 -6.43 2.42 -15.60
C ALA A 50 -5.30 1.93 -14.68
N TYR A 51 -4.12 1.68 -15.22
CA TYR A 51 -2.94 1.27 -14.45
C TYR A 51 -2.57 2.29 -13.37
N PHE A 52 -2.44 3.58 -13.71
CA PHE A 52 -2.09 4.61 -12.75
C PHE A 52 -3.18 4.87 -11.70
N PHE A 53 -4.45 4.74 -12.08
CA PHE A 53 -5.56 4.80 -11.13
C PHE A 53 -5.47 3.67 -10.10
N CYS A 54 -5.32 2.43 -10.55
CA CYS A 54 -5.19 1.26 -9.69
C CYS A 54 -3.94 1.34 -8.80
N LEU A 55 -2.83 1.86 -9.35
CA LEU A 55 -1.60 2.12 -8.62
C LEU A 55 -1.81 3.13 -7.49
N ALA A 56 -2.52 4.24 -7.77
CA ALA A 56 -2.81 5.26 -6.76
C ALA A 56 -3.66 4.70 -5.61
N VAL A 57 -4.68 3.88 -5.93
CA VAL A 57 -5.49 3.20 -4.90
C VAL A 57 -4.63 2.24 -4.08
N TYR A 58 -3.80 1.43 -4.72
CA TYR A 58 -2.90 0.51 -4.02
C TYR A 58 -1.90 1.24 -3.11
N MET A 59 -1.33 2.36 -3.58
CA MET A 59 -0.45 3.21 -2.77
C MET A 59 -1.16 3.75 -1.55
N ALA A 60 -2.39 4.26 -1.70
CA ALA A 60 -3.18 4.78 -0.59
C ALA A 60 -3.46 3.70 0.49
N VAL A 61 -3.80 2.48 0.06
CA VAL A 61 -4.02 1.35 0.97
C VAL A 61 -2.73 0.98 1.70
N SER A 62 -1.62 0.87 0.97
CA SER A 62 -0.32 0.49 1.54
C SER A 62 0.19 1.51 2.54
N LEU A 63 0.04 2.82 2.23
CA LEU A 63 0.37 3.90 3.15
C LEU A 63 -0.55 3.93 4.37
N GLY A 64 -1.84 3.59 4.21
CA GLY A 64 -2.78 3.41 5.31
C GLY A 64 -2.32 2.31 6.27
N VAL A 65 -1.97 1.14 5.75
CA VAL A 65 -1.45 0.03 6.56
C VAL A 65 -0.13 0.41 7.25
N ALA A 66 0.79 1.06 6.53
CA ALA A 66 2.05 1.54 7.11
C ALA A 66 1.81 2.54 8.25
N SER A 67 0.83 3.42 8.11
CA SER A 67 0.43 4.39 9.14
C SER A 67 -0.13 3.72 10.39
N VAL A 68 -0.93 2.66 10.23
CA VAL A 68 -1.42 1.84 11.36
C VAL A 68 -0.24 1.22 12.12
N ILE A 69 0.72 0.64 11.41
CA ILE A 69 1.93 0.06 12.01
C ILE A 69 2.73 1.15 12.77
N GLY A 70 2.94 2.30 12.13
CA GLY A 70 3.68 3.42 12.72
C GLY A 70 3.02 4.02 13.97
N LEU A 71 1.68 4.04 14.03
CA LEU A 71 0.93 4.50 15.19
C LEU A 71 0.83 3.45 16.31
N ALA A 72 0.76 2.15 15.94
CA ALA A 72 0.68 1.06 16.91
C ALA A 72 2.00 0.83 17.65
N VAL A 73 3.13 1.08 17.00
CA VAL A 73 4.47 0.83 17.53
C VAL A 73 5.09 2.14 18.01
N LYS A 74 5.25 2.28 19.34
CA LYS A 74 5.85 3.49 19.95
C LYS A 74 7.38 3.54 19.84
N ASP A 75 8.01 2.42 19.52
CA ASP A 75 9.46 2.28 19.43
C ASP A 75 9.93 2.43 17.97
N PRO A 76 10.71 3.49 17.65
CA PRO A 76 11.21 3.72 16.30
C PRO A 76 12.08 2.58 15.75
N ALA A 77 12.76 1.83 16.61
CA ALA A 77 13.59 0.71 16.18
C ALA A 77 12.78 -0.53 15.79
N LYS A 78 11.61 -0.74 16.40
CA LYS A 78 10.73 -1.88 16.12
C LYS A 78 9.82 -1.66 14.91
N THR A 79 9.53 -0.40 14.57
CA THR A 79 8.64 -0.06 13.45
C THR A 79 9.13 -0.62 12.11
N PRO A 80 10.42 -0.47 11.71
CA PRO A 80 10.91 -1.07 10.47
C PRO A 80 10.84 -2.60 10.48
N MET A 81 11.17 -3.24 11.61
CA MET A 81 11.12 -4.70 11.72
C MET A 81 9.71 -5.23 11.50
N LEU A 82 8.71 -4.61 12.11
CA LEU A 82 7.32 -5.01 11.94
C LEU A 82 6.82 -4.71 10.52
N SER A 83 7.23 -3.59 9.93
CA SER A 83 6.90 -3.26 8.55
C SER A 83 7.44 -4.32 7.59
N ILE A 84 8.70 -4.74 7.74
CA ILE A 84 9.30 -5.81 6.94
C ILE A 84 8.54 -7.12 7.15
N ALA A 85 8.21 -7.48 8.39
CA ALA A 85 7.49 -8.70 8.73
C ALA A 85 6.08 -8.77 8.10
N VAL A 86 5.45 -7.63 7.83
CA VAL A 86 4.13 -7.55 7.17
C VAL A 86 4.26 -7.45 5.65
N PHE A 87 5.12 -6.56 5.15
CA PHE A 87 5.19 -6.28 3.71
C PHE A 87 5.98 -7.33 2.93
N LEU A 88 6.97 -8.00 3.52
CA LEU A 88 7.75 -9.03 2.83
C LEU A 88 6.90 -10.26 2.50
N PRO A 89 6.13 -10.87 3.43
CA PRO A 89 5.19 -11.92 3.06
C PRO A 89 4.11 -11.44 2.08
N SER A 90 3.67 -10.19 2.22
CA SER A 90 2.70 -9.59 1.31
C SER A 90 3.20 -9.60 -0.14
N THR A 91 4.44 -9.22 -0.40
CA THR A 91 5.02 -9.22 -1.75
C THR A 91 5.28 -10.62 -2.29
N ILE A 92 5.72 -11.55 -1.44
CA ILE A 92 5.98 -12.94 -1.84
C ILE A 92 4.66 -13.64 -2.23
N LEU A 93 3.61 -13.45 -1.43
CA LEU A 93 2.32 -14.11 -1.62
C LEU A 93 1.41 -13.42 -2.64
N SER A 94 1.77 -12.21 -3.10
CA SER A 94 0.96 -11.45 -4.05
C SER A 94 0.96 -11.99 -5.48
N GLY A 95 1.93 -12.84 -5.83
CA GLY A 95 2.14 -13.29 -7.20
C GLY A 95 3.19 -12.49 -7.98
N ILE A 96 3.75 -11.42 -7.39
CA ILE A 96 4.80 -10.60 -8.01
C ILE A 96 6.09 -11.42 -8.17
N MET A 97 6.52 -12.12 -7.13
CA MET A 97 7.76 -12.90 -7.15
C MET A 97 7.54 -14.34 -7.64
N PHE A 98 6.43 -14.96 -7.22
CA PHE A 98 6.09 -16.33 -7.61
C PHE A 98 4.65 -16.37 -8.14
N PRO A 99 4.42 -17.02 -9.30
CA PRO A 99 3.06 -17.20 -9.82
C PRO A 99 2.16 -17.84 -8.76
N THR A 100 0.98 -17.27 -8.55
CA THR A 100 0.02 -17.76 -7.54
C THR A 100 -0.40 -19.22 -7.76
N ALA A 101 -0.30 -19.70 -9.00
CA ALA A 101 -0.57 -21.09 -9.37
C ALA A 101 0.41 -22.10 -8.75
N LEU A 102 1.61 -21.66 -8.40
CA LEU A 102 2.64 -22.51 -7.78
C LEU A 102 2.56 -22.52 -6.25
N LEU A 103 1.73 -21.65 -5.65
CA LEU A 103 1.58 -21.59 -4.20
C LEU A 103 0.65 -22.70 -3.69
N PRO A 104 0.99 -23.36 -2.57
CA PRO A 104 0.07 -24.23 -1.85
C PRO A 104 -1.22 -23.51 -1.49
N LYS A 105 -2.35 -24.21 -1.54
CA LYS A 105 -3.70 -23.62 -1.32
C LYS A 105 -3.79 -22.77 -0.05
N GLY A 106 -3.14 -23.19 1.05
CA GLY A 106 -3.13 -22.43 2.31
C GLY A 106 -2.41 -21.09 2.19
N LEU A 107 -1.26 -21.04 1.50
CA LEU A 107 -0.52 -19.79 1.28
C LEU A 107 -1.24 -18.85 0.30
N ALA A 108 -1.94 -19.39 -0.68
CA ALA A 108 -2.76 -18.60 -1.60
C ALA A 108 -3.94 -17.92 -0.87
N ILE A 109 -4.53 -18.59 0.13
CA ILE A 109 -5.60 -18.00 0.96
C ILE A 109 -5.02 -16.88 1.84
N LEU A 110 -3.86 -17.10 2.48
CA LEU A 110 -3.17 -16.08 3.26
C LEU A 110 -2.78 -14.87 2.39
N GLY A 111 -2.34 -15.09 1.16
CA GLY A 111 -2.01 -14.03 0.22
C GLY A 111 -3.16 -13.06 -0.02
N ARG A 112 -4.41 -13.57 -0.07
CA ARG A 112 -5.62 -12.75 -0.24
C ARG A 112 -5.90 -11.77 0.90
N MET A 113 -5.31 -11.98 2.07
CA MET A 113 -5.43 -11.06 3.21
C MET A 113 -4.54 -9.81 3.06
N PHE A 114 -3.60 -9.81 2.12
CA PHE A 114 -2.68 -8.72 1.91
C PHE A 114 -3.09 -7.82 0.74
N PRO A 115 -2.92 -6.50 0.86
CA PRO A 115 -3.28 -5.56 -0.20
C PRO A 115 -2.48 -5.76 -1.49
N ALA A 116 -1.24 -6.29 -1.40
CA ALA A 116 -0.39 -6.52 -2.57
C ALA A 116 -0.97 -7.56 -3.53
N PHE A 117 -1.68 -8.58 -3.03
CA PHE A 117 -2.35 -9.59 -3.86
C PHE A 117 -3.40 -8.95 -4.78
N TRP A 118 -4.25 -8.12 -4.22
CA TRP A 118 -5.31 -7.44 -4.95
C TRP A 118 -4.75 -6.34 -5.86
N GLY A 119 -3.77 -5.56 -5.35
CA GLY A 119 -3.09 -4.54 -6.13
C GLY A 119 -2.42 -5.10 -7.38
N TYR A 120 -1.66 -6.18 -7.26
CA TYR A 120 -1.03 -6.84 -8.39
C TYR A 120 -2.06 -7.40 -9.38
N GLY A 121 -3.11 -8.06 -8.87
CA GLY A 121 -4.18 -8.61 -9.71
C GLY A 121 -4.91 -7.55 -10.55
N ILE A 122 -5.12 -6.34 -10.01
CA ILE A 122 -5.76 -5.24 -10.74
C ILE A 122 -4.81 -4.62 -11.77
N MET A 123 -3.52 -4.47 -11.44
CA MET A 123 -2.54 -3.88 -12.35
C MET A 123 -2.19 -4.80 -13.54
N THR A 124 -2.30 -6.11 -13.35
CA THR A 124 -2.02 -7.10 -14.40
C THR A 124 -3.20 -7.26 -15.36
N ASP A 125 -4.42 -7.03 -14.90
CA ASP A 125 -5.61 -7.09 -15.76
C ASP A 125 -5.79 -5.75 -16.47
N SER A 126 -5.98 -5.79 -17.77
CA SER A 126 -6.22 -4.60 -18.63
C SER A 126 -7.54 -3.87 -18.31
N THR A 127 -8.39 -4.46 -17.48
CA THR A 127 -9.68 -3.90 -17.06
C THR A 127 -9.73 -3.81 -15.53
N CYS A 128 -10.01 -2.60 -15.02
CA CYS A 128 -10.28 -2.39 -13.60
C CYS A 128 -11.58 -3.13 -13.20
N GLN A 129 -11.46 -4.40 -12.82
CA GLN A 129 -12.60 -5.18 -12.37
C GLN A 129 -13.04 -4.72 -10.97
N PRO A 130 -14.31 -4.31 -10.79
CA PRO A 130 -14.82 -3.84 -9.51
C PRO A 130 -14.74 -4.89 -8.40
N GLU A 131 -14.78 -6.17 -8.77
CA GLU A 131 -14.65 -7.29 -7.83
C GLU A 131 -13.30 -7.33 -7.09
N LYS A 132 -12.23 -6.89 -7.76
CA LYS A 132 -10.88 -6.83 -7.16
C LYS A 132 -10.63 -5.50 -6.44
N LEU A 133 -11.32 -4.44 -6.87
CA LEU A 133 -11.22 -3.12 -6.24
C LEU A 133 -11.92 -3.08 -4.88
N LEU A 134 -13.01 -3.81 -4.73
CA LEU A 134 -13.82 -3.83 -3.50
C LEU A 134 -13.05 -4.30 -2.26
N PRO A 135 -12.27 -5.41 -2.29
CA PRO A 135 -11.44 -5.80 -1.15
C PRO A 135 -10.37 -4.76 -0.81
N LEU A 136 -9.81 -4.11 -1.82
CA LEU A 136 -8.80 -3.06 -1.61
C LEU A 136 -9.39 -1.85 -0.90
N LEU A 137 -10.59 -1.41 -1.31
CA LEU A 137 -11.32 -0.32 -0.65
C LEU A 137 -11.73 -0.69 0.77
N ALA A 138 -12.16 -1.93 1.00
CA ALA A 138 -12.48 -2.41 2.35
C ALA A 138 -11.24 -2.36 3.26
N MET A 139 -10.07 -2.78 2.75
CA MET A 139 -8.80 -2.68 3.50
C MET A 139 -8.42 -1.22 3.77
N PHE A 140 -8.66 -0.31 2.82
CA PHE A 140 -8.42 1.11 3.02
C PHE A 140 -9.28 1.69 4.13
N ILE A 141 -10.59 1.42 4.10
CA ILE A 141 -11.54 1.87 5.14
C ILE A 141 -11.12 1.32 6.51
N LEU A 142 -10.77 0.03 6.59
CA LEU A 142 -10.28 -0.60 7.82
C LEU A 142 -9.00 0.07 8.34
N ALA A 143 -8.03 0.37 7.46
CA ALA A 143 -6.79 1.04 7.83
C ALA A 143 -7.05 2.46 8.35
N VAL A 144 -7.90 3.24 7.67
CA VAL A 144 -8.29 4.59 8.11
C VAL A 144 -9.00 4.53 9.46
N PHE A 145 -9.93 3.61 9.64
CA PHE A 145 -10.64 3.43 10.90
C PHE A 145 -9.70 3.07 12.05
N ALA A 146 -8.76 2.14 11.81
CA ALA A 146 -7.73 1.79 12.77
C ALA A 146 -6.82 2.98 13.13
N CYS A 147 -6.44 3.80 12.14
CA CYS A 147 -5.67 5.03 12.39
C CYS A 147 -6.43 6.01 13.30
N ILE A 148 -7.73 6.22 13.05
CA ILE A 148 -8.57 7.11 13.86
C ILE A 148 -8.66 6.61 15.30
N LEU A 149 -8.88 5.31 15.50
CA LEU A 149 -8.94 4.70 16.83
C LEU A 149 -7.61 4.83 17.60
N LEU A 150 -6.49 4.62 16.91
CA LEU A 150 -5.16 4.72 17.51
C LEU A 150 -4.80 6.17 17.86
N LEU A 151 -5.18 7.12 17.03
CA LEU A 151 -5.00 8.55 17.31
C LEU A 151 -5.82 8.98 18.54
N GLY A 152 -7.09 8.58 18.63
CA GLY A 152 -7.95 8.86 19.78
C GLY A 152 -7.41 8.29 21.09
N LYS A 153 -6.73 7.13 21.05
CA LYS A 153 -6.12 6.49 22.22
C LYS A 153 -4.81 7.15 22.68
N THR A 154 -4.17 7.94 21.83
CA THR A 154 -2.94 8.67 22.14
C THR A 154 -3.20 10.08 22.66
N ASP A 155 -4.43 10.58 22.56
CA ASP A 155 -4.82 11.91 23.07
C ASP A 155 -5.41 11.87 24.48
N THR A 156 -5.64 10.67 25.04
CA THR A 156 -5.94 10.41 26.45
C THR A 156 -4.68 10.01 27.19
#